data_fe4deee4098712f4fdfc41bbd76a6fdb
#
_entry.id   fe4deee4098712f4fdfc41bbd76a6fdb
#
_cell.length_a   1.000
_cell.length_b   1.000
_cell.length_c   1.000
_cell.angle_alpha   90.00
_cell.angle_beta   90.00
_cell.angle_gamma   90.00
#
_symmetry.space_group_name_H-M   'P 1'
#
loop_
_entity.id
_entity.type
_entity.pdbx_description
1 polymer ?
#
loop_
_entity_poly.entity_id
_entity_poly.type
_entity_poly.pdbx_seq_one_letter_code
_entity_poly.pdbx_strand_id
1 'polypeptide(L)'
;MRPVSLVAASVFSPAGIGRGDGPARPGRVPGFDPYQHGVPRKHLKTMTRAVQLGVAAVYAVLEDWPTWRAVPPDRRGLYVGASPQSGDAEDLVPALEAVGHPFSLAGFADRGVPLIPPLWLVKGLSNNILGYASAQFDFQGDNGNWCDGRLGGAVALCNAVHAVACGRVDLAVAGGADALVGAESILGVPCGEGAAFLVLVAGGVGKFRIHADLPSLDGAETELGELGAAAVPVALARAWLGGLPDIAVGGLRVERV
;
A
#
# COMPACT_ATOMS: atom_id res chain seq x y z
N MET A 1 24.61 -2.82 12.42
CA MET A 1 23.16 -2.95 12.12
C MET A 1 22.76 -4.40 12.32
N ARG A 2 21.54 -4.63 12.85
CA ARG A 2 21.00 -5.99 13.02
C ARG A 2 20.63 -6.57 11.65
N PRO A 3 20.77 -7.88 11.44
CA PRO A 3 20.20 -8.51 10.23
C PRO A 3 18.67 -8.40 10.26
N VAL A 4 18.08 -8.23 9.07
CA VAL A 4 16.63 -8.12 8.89
C VAL A 4 16.14 -9.32 8.10
N SER A 5 15.11 -9.98 8.60
CA SER A 5 14.49 -11.12 7.94
C SER A 5 13.12 -10.76 7.37
N LEU A 6 12.85 -11.20 6.14
CA LEU A 6 11.53 -11.22 5.55
C LEU A 6 10.84 -12.53 5.92
N VAL A 7 9.67 -12.46 6.56
CA VAL A 7 8.99 -13.64 7.15
C VAL A 7 7.57 -13.88 6.61
N ALA A 8 6.92 -12.86 6.07
CA ALA A 8 5.61 -12.97 5.43
C ALA A 8 5.40 -11.88 4.38
N ALA A 9 4.55 -12.14 3.41
CA ALA A 9 4.10 -11.16 2.43
C ALA A 9 2.65 -11.42 2.00
N SER A 10 1.91 -10.36 1.71
CA SER A 10 0.58 -10.42 1.10
C SER A 10 0.58 -9.70 -0.23
N VAL A 11 -0.24 -10.16 -1.17
CA VAL A 11 -0.42 -9.54 -2.49
C VAL A 11 -1.90 -9.47 -2.84
N PHE A 12 -2.32 -8.29 -3.27
CA PHE A 12 -3.57 -8.01 -3.94
C PHE A 12 -3.20 -7.28 -5.25
N SER A 13 -3.43 -7.93 -6.38
CA SER A 13 -3.03 -7.38 -7.69
C SER A 13 -4.02 -7.82 -8.77
N PRO A 14 -3.98 -7.23 -9.97
CA PRO A 14 -4.79 -7.70 -11.10
C PRO A 14 -4.54 -9.16 -11.48
N ALA A 15 -3.38 -9.72 -11.12
CA ALA A 15 -3.08 -11.15 -11.29
C ALA A 15 -3.66 -12.04 -10.17
N GLY A 16 -4.37 -11.47 -9.20
CA GLY A 16 -5.04 -12.21 -8.13
C GLY A 16 -4.62 -11.81 -6.72
N ILE A 17 -5.25 -12.48 -5.75
CA ILE A 17 -4.99 -12.33 -4.31
C ILE A 17 -4.14 -13.52 -3.84
N GLY A 18 -3.30 -13.30 -2.84
CA GLY A 18 -2.38 -14.29 -2.31
C GLY A 18 -1.07 -14.33 -3.10
N ARG A 19 -0.82 -15.35 -3.93
CA ARG A 19 0.41 -15.43 -4.72
C ARG A 19 0.46 -14.45 -5.90
N GLY A 20 -0.71 -13.99 -6.38
CA GLY A 20 -0.80 -13.13 -7.55
C GLY A 20 -0.22 -13.79 -8.81
N ASP A 21 -0.46 -15.08 -8.97
CA ASP A 21 0.09 -15.93 -10.04
C ASP A 21 -0.87 -16.11 -11.25
N GLY A 22 -1.98 -15.39 -11.24
CA GLY A 22 -2.89 -15.31 -12.37
C GLY A 22 -2.30 -14.51 -13.55
N PRO A 23 -3.06 -14.45 -14.68
CA PRO A 23 -2.61 -13.72 -15.86
C PRO A 23 -2.30 -12.26 -15.55
N ALA A 24 -1.09 -11.83 -15.86
CA ALA A 24 -0.67 -10.45 -15.70
C ALA A 24 -1.35 -9.57 -16.77
N ARG A 25 -2.20 -8.65 -16.33
CA ARG A 25 -2.88 -7.66 -17.16
C ARG A 25 -3.31 -6.45 -16.33
N PRO A 26 -3.35 -5.25 -16.90
CA PRO A 26 -3.88 -4.08 -16.19
C PRO A 26 -5.33 -4.28 -15.74
N GLY A 27 -5.74 -3.62 -14.67
CA GLY A 27 -7.12 -3.63 -14.22
C GLY A 27 -7.31 -3.79 -12.71
N ARG A 28 -8.50 -4.19 -12.33
CA ARG A 28 -8.89 -4.37 -10.92
C ARG A 28 -8.42 -5.72 -10.37
N VAL A 29 -8.25 -5.76 -9.05
CA VAL A 29 -8.02 -7.00 -8.30
C VAL A 29 -9.27 -7.87 -8.40
N PRO A 30 -9.18 -9.07 -9.01
CA PRO A 30 -10.34 -9.92 -9.23
C PRO A 30 -10.92 -10.44 -7.90
N GLY A 31 -12.24 -10.40 -7.78
CA GLY A 31 -12.96 -10.97 -6.63
C GLY A 31 -12.71 -10.26 -5.29
N PHE A 32 -12.08 -9.08 -5.27
CA PHE A 32 -11.80 -8.38 -4.03
C PHE A 32 -13.09 -7.81 -3.40
N ASP A 33 -13.42 -8.32 -2.24
CA ASP A 33 -14.41 -7.80 -1.31
C ASP A 33 -13.70 -7.44 0.00
N PRO A 34 -13.62 -6.15 0.38
CA PRO A 34 -12.89 -5.71 1.57
C PRO A 34 -13.41 -6.37 2.86
N TYR A 35 -14.69 -6.66 2.93
CA TYR A 35 -15.30 -7.30 4.10
C TYR A 35 -14.79 -8.74 4.32
N GLN A 36 -14.60 -9.50 3.24
CA GLN A 36 -14.07 -10.86 3.32
C GLN A 36 -12.58 -10.90 3.69
N HIS A 37 -11.91 -9.76 3.56
CA HIS A 37 -10.49 -9.58 3.90
C HIS A 37 -10.28 -8.75 5.17
N GLY A 38 -11.21 -8.81 6.12
CA GLY A 38 -11.03 -8.27 7.47
C GLY A 38 -11.24 -6.76 7.62
N VAL A 39 -11.64 -6.04 6.56
CA VAL A 39 -11.95 -4.60 6.66
C VAL A 39 -13.31 -4.41 7.34
N PRO A 40 -13.39 -3.70 8.49
CA PRO A 40 -14.64 -3.54 9.20
C PRO A 40 -15.66 -2.71 8.41
N ARG A 41 -16.91 -3.20 8.28
CA ARG A 41 -17.98 -2.51 7.54
C ARG A 41 -18.20 -1.06 7.95
N LYS A 42 -18.05 -0.74 9.23
CA LYS A 42 -18.24 0.61 9.77
C LYS A 42 -17.25 1.63 9.18
N HIS A 43 -16.07 1.19 8.71
CA HIS A 43 -15.04 2.05 8.16
C HIS A 43 -15.12 2.22 6.64
N LEU A 44 -15.85 1.37 5.92
CA LEU A 44 -15.91 1.41 4.45
C LEU A 44 -16.37 2.76 3.89
N LYS A 45 -17.24 3.47 4.60
CA LYS A 45 -17.73 4.79 4.18
C LYS A 45 -16.64 5.88 4.14
N THR A 46 -15.56 5.66 4.87
CA THR A 46 -14.43 6.60 4.99
C THR A 46 -13.15 6.07 4.37
N MET A 47 -13.24 4.99 3.57
CA MET A 47 -12.12 4.37 2.88
C MET A 47 -12.34 4.44 1.37
N THR A 48 -11.35 4.94 0.65
CA THR A 48 -11.26 4.77 -0.81
C THR A 48 -10.87 3.34 -1.17
N ARG A 49 -10.94 3.00 -2.45
CA ARG A 49 -10.55 1.68 -2.95
C ARG A 49 -9.10 1.34 -2.59
N ALA A 50 -8.16 2.29 -2.74
CA ALA A 50 -6.76 2.11 -2.35
C ALA A 50 -6.60 1.81 -0.85
N VAL A 51 -7.34 2.53 0.00
CA VAL A 51 -7.32 2.32 1.46
C VAL A 51 -7.89 0.94 1.83
N GLN A 52 -8.98 0.52 1.18
CA GLN A 52 -9.57 -0.81 1.41
C GLN A 52 -8.58 -1.93 1.05
N LEU A 53 -7.91 -1.82 -0.11
CA LEU A 53 -6.87 -2.76 -0.54
C LEU A 53 -5.69 -2.79 0.43
N GLY A 54 -5.19 -1.63 0.81
CA GLY A 54 -4.05 -1.51 1.73
C GLY A 54 -4.33 -2.11 3.10
N VAL A 55 -5.47 -1.77 3.71
CA VAL A 55 -5.87 -2.32 5.03
C VAL A 55 -6.09 -3.83 4.94
N ALA A 56 -6.73 -4.32 3.89
CA ALA A 56 -6.91 -5.75 3.65
C ALA A 56 -5.58 -6.49 3.51
N ALA A 57 -4.61 -5.90 2.81
CA ALA A 57 -3.29 -6.50 2.63
C ALA A 57 -2.48 -6.52 3.95
N VAL A 58 -2.58 -5.47 4.78
CA VAL A 58 -2.01 -5.50 6.15
C VAL A 58 -2.66 -6.59 6.99
N TYR A 59 -3.99 -6.72 6.92
CA TYR A 59 -4.71 -7.78 7.63
C TYR A 59 -4.19 -9.17 7.21
N ALA A 60 -4.15 -9.43 5.90
CA ALA A 60 -3.75 -10.72 5.36
C ALA A 60 -2.32 -11.11 5.78
N VAL A 61 -1.35 -10.19 5.68
CA VAL A 61 0.03 -10.50 6.04
C VAL A 61 0.21 -10.77 7.53
N LEU A 62 -0.58 -10.14 8.39
CA LEU A 62 -0.55 -10.36 9.84
C LEU A 62 -1.24 -11.67 10.25
N GLU A 63 -2.27 -12.10 9.52
CA GLU A 63 -2.89 -13.42 9.73
C GLU A 63 -1.94 -14.55 9.31
N ASP A 64 -1.17 -14.37 8.24
CA ASP A 64 -0.17 -15.36 7.80
C ASP A 64 1.01 -15.51 8.77
N TRP A 65 1.27 -14.50 9.59
CA TRP A 65 2.36 -14.54 10.57
C TRP A 65 1.92 -14.10 11.97
N PRO A 66 1.10 -14.89 12.68
CA PRO A 66 0.47 -14.54 13.96
C PRO A 66 1.46 -14.28 15.10
N THR A 67 2.73 -14.66 14.93
CA THR A 67 3.84 -14.40 15.89
C THR A 67 4.04 -12.89 16.18
N TRP A 68 3.55 -12.00 15.29
CA TRP A 68 3.62 -10.55 15.49
C TRP A 68 3.01 -10.10 16.84
N ARG A 69 2.03 -10.85 17.36
CA ARG A 69 1.34 -10.53 18.61
C ARG A 69 2.26 -10.59 19.83
N ALA A 70 3.36 -11.34 19.73
CA ALA A 70 4.36 -11.45 20.79
C ALA A 70 5.31 -10.23 20.89
N VAL A 71 5.38 -9.41 19.84
CA VAL A 71 6.19 -8.19 19.85
C VAL A 71 5.42 -7.09 20.59
N PRO A 72 6.04 -6.34 21.53
CA PRO A 72 5.37 -5.24 22.21
C PRO A 72 4.84 -4.18 21.24
N PRO A 73 3.67 -3.54 21.50
CA PRO A 73 3.06 -2.57 20.61
C PRO A 73 3.97 -1.40 20.19
N ASP A 74 4.75 -0.86 21.12
CA ASP A 74 5.72 0.22 20.92
C ASP A 74 6.96 -0.22 20.13
N ARG A 75 7.11 -1.53 19.88
CA ARG A 75 8.17 -2.12 19.05
C ARG A 75 7.68 -2.60 17.68
N ARG A 76 6.40 -2.36 17.37
CA ARG A 76 5.78 -2.66 16.06
C ARG A 76 5.73 -1.40 15.21
N GLY A 77 6.38 -1.40 14.05
CA GLY A 77 6.38 -0.29 13.10
C GLY A 77 5.48 -0.55 11.89
N LEU A 78 4.90 0.52 11.33
CA LEU A 78 4.09 0.46 10.12
C LEU A 78 4.54 1.52 9.12
N TYR A 79 4.93 1.09 7.91
CA TYR A 79 5.54 1.92 6.88
C TYR A 79 4.75 1.78 5.58
N VAL A 80 4.13 2.87 5.12
CA VAL A 80 3.14 2.84 4.06
C VAL A 80 3.53 3.76 2.91
N GLY A 81 3.55 3.24 1.69
CA GLY A 81 3.50 4.02 0.46
C GLY A 81 2.06 4.19 0.00
N ALA A 82 1.65 5.41 -0.32
CA ALA A 82 0.31 5.73 -0.78
C ALA A 82 0.34 6.85 -1.82
N SER A 83 -0.73 7.00 -2.58
CA SER A 83 -0.92 8.19 -3.41
C SER A 83 -1.12 9.45 -2.57
N PRO A 84 -0.65 10.61 -3.05
CA PRO A 84 -0.87 11.88 -2.38
C PRO A 84 -2.33 12.29 -2.33
N GLN A 85 -3.13 11.80 -3.29
CA GLN A 85 -4.57 12.03 -3.34
C GLN A 85 -5.27 10.66 -3.34
N SER A 86 -6.16 10.46 -2.42
CA SER A 86 -6.87 9.20 -2.23
C SER A 86 -8.39 9.33 -2.24
N GLY A 87 -8.94 10.55 -2.42
CA GLY A 87 -10.39 10.75 -2.56
C GLY A 87 -10.93 10.20 -3.89
N ASP A 88 -12.13 9.65 -3.88
CA ASP A 88 -12.79 9.20 -5.09
C ASP A 88 -13.15 10.40 -5.97
N ALA A 89 -12.75 10.38 -7.24
CA ALA A 89 -13.00 11.49 -8.18
C ALA A 89 -14.51 11.71 -8.39
N GLU A 90 -15.28 10.64 -8.37
CA GLU A 90 -16.74 10.67 -8.52
C GLU A 90 -17.43 11.53 -7.44
N ASP A 91 -16.86 11.63 -6.26
CA ASP A 91 -17.38 12.47 -5.18
C ASP A 91 -17.35 13.98 -5.53
N LEU A 92 -16.49 14.40 -6.48
CA LEU A 92 -16.36 15.80 -6.93
C LEU A 92 -17.17 16.13 -8.17
N VAL A 93 -17.61 15.14 -8.95
CA VAL A 93 -18.32 15.35 -10.22
C VAL A 93 -19.53 16.28 -10.05
N PRO A 94 -20.46 16.08 -9.10
CA PRO A 94 -21.61 16.98 -8.94
C PRO A 94 -21.19 18.43 -8.64
N ALA A 95 -20.13 18.62 -7.86
CA ALA A 95 -19.60 19.94 -7.53
C ALA A 95 -19.02 20.66 -8.75
N LEU A 96 -18.30 19.94 -9.61
CA LEU A 96 -17.71 20.48 -10.82
C LEU A 96 -18.77 20.78 -11.89
N GLU A 97 -19.76 19.91 -12.07
CA GLU A 97 -20.88 20.11 -12.98
C GLU A 97 -21.72 21.33 -12.61
N ALA A 98 -21.95 21.56 -11.31
CA ALA A 98 -22.69 22.74 -10.84
C ALA A 98 -21.99 24.06 -11.14
N VAL A 99 -20.66 24.06 -11.25
CA VAL A 99 -19.88 25.26 -11.64
C VAL A 99 -19.96 25.50 -13.14
N GLY A 100 -19.88 24.45 -13.94
CA GLY A 100 -19.89 24.50 -15.40
C GLY A 100 -18.62 25.12 -15.99
N HIS A 101 -18.71 25.50 -17.26
CA HIS A 101 -17.64 26.16 -18.00
C HIS A 101 -18.02 27.58 -18.38
N PRO A 102 -17.08 28.54 -18.31
CA PRO A 102 -15.71 28.40 -17.77
C PRO A 102 -15.71 28.21 -16.25
N PHE A 103 -14.74 27.43 -15.76
CA PHE A 103 -14.58 27.20 -14.32
C PHE A 103 -14.20 28.51 -13.58
N SER A 104 -14.82 28.76 -12.43
CA SER A 104 -14.44 29.88 -11.56
C SER A 104 -14.40 29.43 -10.09
N LEU A 105 -13.39 29.90 -9.35
CA LEU A 105 -13.27 29.60 -7.91
C LEU A 105 -14.46 30.14 -7.11
N ALA A 106 -14.97 31.34 -7.45
CA ALA A 106 -16.14 31.92 -6.81
C ALA A 106 -17.39 31.04 -7.05
N GLY A 107 -17.63 30.59 -8.28
CA GLY A 107 -18.71 29.67 -8.61
C GLY A 107 -18.56 28.32 -7.90
N PHE A 108 -17.32 27.83 -7.76
CA PHE A 108 -17.05 26.60 -7.03
C PHE A 108 -17.35 26.74 -5.52
N ALA A 109 -16.91 27.85 -4.92
CA ALA A 109 -17.19 28.12 -3.51
C ALA A 109 -18.70 28.24 -3.22
N ASP A 110 -19.44 28.89 -4.10
CA ASP A 110 -20.88 29.14 -3.94
C ASP A 110 -21.74 27.90 -4.25
N ARG A 111 -21.50 27.24 -5.38
CA ARG A 111 -22.37 26.17 -5.89
C ARG A 111 -21.75 24.78 -5.80
N GLY A 112 -20.44 24.65 -5.88
CA GLY A 112 -19.74 23.36 -5.85
C GLY A 112 -19.51 22.84 -4.45
N VAL A 113 -18.92 23.63 -3.57
CA VAL A 113 -18.56 23.20 -2.19
C VAL A 113 -19.75 22.60 -1.42
N PRO A 114 -20.99 23.14 -1.48
CA PRO A 114 -22.12 22.54 -0.81
C PRO A 114 -22.49 21.13 -1.28
N LEU A 115 -22.05 20.73 -2.46
CA LEU A 115 -22.30 19.41 -3.06
C LEU A 115 -21.21 18.38 -2.77
N ILE A 116 -20.08 18.81 -2.19
CA ILE A 116 -19.02 17.88 -1.80
C ILE A 116 -19.46 17.08 -0.57
N PRO A 117 -19.38 15.75 -0.59
CA PRO A 117 -19.74 14.95 0.57
C PRO A 117 -18.89 15.35 1.80
N PRO A 118 -19.51 15.51 2.99
CA PRO A 118 -18.77 15.95 4.19
C PRO A 118 -17.59 15.06 4.57
N LEU A 119 -17.65 13.77 4.22
CA LEU A 119 -16.56 12.81 4.49
C LEU A 119 -15.48 12.78 3.42
N TRP A 120 -15.61 13.55 2.34
CA TRP A 120 -14.65 13.53 1.23
C TRP A 120 -13.21 13.86 1.68
N LEU A 121 -13.06 14.87 2.55
CA LEU A 121 -11.75 15.22 3.11
C LEU A 121 -11.16 14.08 3.95
N VAL A 122 -11.98 13.39 4.73
CA VAL A 122 -11.53 12.25 5.53
C VAL A 122 -11.12 11.08 4.63
N LYS A 123 -11.89 10.79 3.59
CA LYS A 123 -11.55 9.77 2.59
C LYS A 123 -10.24 10.11 1.87
N GLY A 124 -10.00 11.40 1.59
CA GLY A 124 -8.87 11.91 0.84
C GLY A 124 -7.53 11.95 1.59
N LEU A 125 -7.49 11.61 2.88
CA LEU A 125 -6.23 11.62 3.63
C LEU A 125 -5.28 10.51 3.14
N SER A 126 -4.08 10.90 2.73
CA SER A 126 -3.06 9.98 2.21
C SER A 126 -2.57 8.94 3.25
N ASN A 127 -2.67 9.27 4.54
CA ASN A 127 -2.24 8.41 5.64
C ASN A 127 -3.35 7.48 6.19
N ASN A 128 -4.47 7.34 5.50
CA ASN A 128 -5.59 6.52 5.97
C ASN A 128 -5.23 5.04 6.17
N ILE A 129 -4.41 4.46 5.27
CA ILE A 129 -3.97 3.07 5.44
C ILE A 129 -3.20 2.93 6.76
N LEU A 130 -2.24 3.83 7.01
CA LEU A 130 -1.47 3.89 8.25
C LEU A 130 -2.39 4.04 9.47
N GLY A 131 -3.32 5.00 9.43
CA GLY A 131 -4.23 5.31 10.52
C GLY A 131 -5.15 4.14 10.88
N TYR A 132 -5.82 3.55 9.89
CA TYR A 132 -6.74 2.43 10.14
C TYR A 132 -6.00 1.18 10.60
N ALA A 133 -4.88 0.83 9.97
CA ALA A 133 -4.14 -0.37 10.32
C ALA A 133 -3.46 -0.25 11.70
N SER A 134 -2.83 0.91 12.00
CA SER A 134 -2.20 1.10 13.32
C SER A 134 -3.23 1.06 14.46
N ALA A 135 -4.41 1.67 14.27
CA ALA A 135 -5.47 1.63 15.26
C ALA A 135 -6.07 0.21 15.45
N GLN A 136 -6.16 -0.58 14.37
CA GLN A 136 -6.75 -1.92 14.42
C GLN A 136 -5.81 -2.96 15.03
N PHE A 137 -4.52 -2.85 14.77
CA PHE A 137 -3.52 -3.85 15.17
C PHE A 137 -2.58 -3.37 16.28
N ASP A 138 -2.85 -2.21 16.85
CA ASP A 138 -2.09 -1.63 17.96
C ASP A 138 -0.59 -1.47 17.62
N PHE A 139 -0.29 -0.81 16.48
CA PHE A 139 1.06 -0.42 16.11
C PHE A 139 1.38 0.95 16.70
N GLN A 140 2.25 0.97 17.71
CA GLN A 140 2.63 2.18 18.47
C GLN A 140 4.10 2.56 18.29
N GLY A 141 4.87 1.76 17.55
CA GLY A 141 6.27 2.03 17.27
C GLY A 141 6.47 3.07 16.16
N ASP A 142 7.74 3.21 15.75
CA ASP A 142 8.13 4.11 14.65
C ASP A 142 7.33 3.79 13.37
N ASN A 143 6.84 4.82 12.70
CA ASN A 143 5.97 4.68 11.53
C ASN A 143 6.23 5.79 10.51
N GLY A 144 5.72 5.60 9.29
CA GLY A 144 5.81 6.61 8.25
C GLY A 144 4.86 6.35 7.09
N ASN A 145 4.49 7.46 6.43
CA ASN A 145 3.67 7.42 5.22
C ASN A 145 4.33 8.25 4.13
N TRP A 146 4.54 7.67 2.95
CA TRP A 146 5.24 8.30 1.83
C TRP A 146 4.32 8.42 0.61
N CYS A 147 4.19 9.66 0.14
CA CYS A 147 3.34 10.03 -1.00
C CYS A 147 4.18 10.40 -2.23
N ASP A 148 5.18 9.56 -2.55
CA ASP A 148 6.14 9.79 -3.63
C ASP A 148 5.72 9.11 -4.95
N GLY A 149 4.41 9.04 -5.22
CA GLY A 149 3.87 8.34 -6.39
C GLY A 149 4.37 6.89 -6.46
N ARG A 150 4.93 6.48 -7.60
CA ARG A 150 5.45 5.11 -7.80
C ARG A 150 6.56 4.70 -6.84
N LEU A 151 7.35 5.65 -6.35
CA LEU A 151 8.44 5.38 -5.39
C LEU A 151 7.95 5.17 -3.96
N GLY A 152 6.75 5.63 -3.62
CA GLY A 152 6.24 5.63 -2.23
C GLY A 152 6.38 4.28 -1.54
N GLY A 153 6.04 3.19 -2.21
CA GLY A 153 6.16 1.84 -1.66
C GLY A 153 7.61 1.37 -1.49
N ALA A 154 8.51 1.70 -2.43
CA ALA A 154 9.94 1.40 -2.30
C ALA A 154 10.55 2.16 -1.12
N VAL A 155 10.24 3.45 -1.00
CA VAL A 155 10.70 4.29 0.11
C VAL A 155 10.21 3.75 1.45
N ALA A 156 8.94 3.35 1.55
CA ALA A 156 8.37 2.74 2.75
C ALA A 156 9.13 1.47 3.16
N LEU A 157 9.37 0.57 2.21
CA LEU A 157 10.11 -0.68 2.43
C LEU A 157 11.57 -0.43 2.85
N CYS A 158 12.29 0.45 2.16
CA CYS A 158 13.67 0.79 2.52
C CYS A 158 13.77 1.39 3.93
N ASN A 159 12.85 2.29 4.29
CA ASN A 159 12.80 2.87 5.64
C ASN A 159 12.48 1.82 6.72
N ALA A 160 11.59 0.88 6.42
CA ALA A 160 11.26 -0.22 7.33
C ALA A 160 12.47 -1.14 7.60
N VAL A 161 13.19 -1.54 6.52
CA VAL A 161 14.43 -2.32 6.64
C VAL A 161 15.43 -1.58 7.52
N HIS A 162 15.63 -0.28 7.26
CA HIS A 162 16.54 0.54 8.05
C HIS A 162 16.11 0.66 9.53
N ALA A 163 14.83 0.88 9.79
CA ALA A 163 14.27 1.00 11.14
C ALA A 163 14.50 -0.28 11.95
N VAL A 164 14.25 -1.44 11.36
CA VAL A 164 14.51 -2.74 12.00
C VAL A 164 16.02 -2.94 12.19
N ALA A 165 16.84 -2.66 11.17
CA ALA A 165 18.29 -2.83 11.25
C ALA A 165 18.95 -1.94 12.31
N CYS A 166 18.48 -0.71 12.49
CA CYS A 166 18.95 0.23 13.51
C CYS A 166 18.34 0.01 14.91
N GLY A 167 17.38 -0.90 15.06
CA GLY A 167 16.75 -1.18 16.34
C GLY A 167 15.69 -0.20 16.78
N ARG A 168 15.16 0.64 15.89
CA ARG A 168 14.03 1.52 16.21
C ARG A 168 12.76 0.74 16.50
N VAL A 169 12.54 -0.35 15.75
CA VAL A 169 11.49 -1.34 15.97
C VAL A 169 12.04 -2.76 15.89
N ASP A 170 11.33 -3.74 16.39
CA ASP A 170 11.71 -5.16 16.31
C ASP A 170 10.93 -5.89 15.21
N LEU A 171 9.77 -5.36 14.86
CA LEU A 171 8.93 -5.77 13.77
C LEU A 171 8.50 -4.54 12.97
N ALA A 172 8.54 -4.63 11.64
CA ALA A 172 7.93 -3.67 10.75
C ALA A 172 6.99 -4.37 9.76
N VAL A 173 5.79 -3.82 9.59
CA VAL A 173 4.94 -4.10 8.44
C VAL A 173 5.14 -2.97 7.45
N ALA A 174 5.50 -3.31 6.21
CA ALA A 174 5.84 -2.29 5.22
C ALA A 174 5.32 -2.67 3.83
N GLY A 175 4.89 -1.68 3.08
CA GLY A 175 4.39 -1.88 1.74
C GLY A 175 3.72 -0.66 1.16
N GLY A 176 2.83 -0.87 0.21
CA GLY A 176 2.07 0.22 -0.41
C GLY A 176 0.80 -0.27 -1.07
N ALA A 177 -0.10 0.66 -1.31
CA ALA A 177 -1.35 0.42 -2.03
C ALA A 177 -1.74 1.61 -2.89
N ASP A 178 -2.34 1.32 -4.03
CA ASP A 178 -2.92 2.31 -4.91
C ASP A 178 -4.06 1.74 -5.75
N ALA A 179 -4.92 2.60 -6.31
CA ALA A 179 -6.03 2.21 -7.15
C ALA A 179 -6.20 3.25 -8.28
N LEU A 180 -5.54 3.01 -9.40
CA LEU A 180 -5.45 3.95 -10.53
C LEU A 180 -6.36 3.58 -11.70
N VAL A 181 -7.16 2.51 -11.57
CA VAL A 181 -8.14 2.12 -12.61
C VAL A 181 -9.14 3.24 -12.81
N GLY A 182 -9.25 3.70 -14.06
CA GLY A 182 -10.05 4.87 -14.45
C GLY A 182 -9.23 6.14 -14.66
N ALA A 183 -7.92 6.13 -14.34
CA ALA A 183 -7.02 7.27 -14.55
C ALA A 183 -6.24 7.20 -15.88
N GLU A 184 -6.53 6.23 -16.76
CA GLU A 184 -5.81 5.97 -18.00
C GLU A 184 -5.75 7.21 -18.92
N SER A 185 -6.84 7.96 -19.00
CA SER A 185 -6.91 9.18 -19.83
C SER A 185 -6.05 10.33 -19.28
N ILE A 186 -5.75 10.31 -17.98
CA ILE A 186 -4.93 11.34 -17.32
C ILE A 186 -3.45 10.93 -17.35
N LEU A 187 -3.17 9.66 -17.08
CA LEU A 187 -1.80 9.14 -16.96
C LEU A 187 -1.21 8.73 -18.31
N GLY A 188 -2.04 8.51 -19.34
CA GLY A 188 -1.60 8.09 -20.68
C GLY A 188 -1.05 6.66 -20.74
N VAL A 189 -1.28 5.85 -19.73
CA VAL A 189 -0.81 4.46 -19.62
C VAL A 189 -1.93 3.56 -19.11
N PRO A 190 -1.90 2.25 -19.42
CA PRO A 190 -2.81 1.30 -18.81
C PRO A 190 -2.64 1.28 -17.28
N CYS A 191 -3.75 1.37 -16.55
CA CYS A 191 -3.75 1.46 -15.09
C CYS A 191 -4.26 0.18 -14.44
N GLY A 192 -3.77 -0.05 -13.22
CA GLY A 192 -4.19 -1.13 -12.36
C GLY A 192 -4.46 -0.65 -10.93
N GLU A 193 -4.86 -1.57 -10.11
CA GLU A 193 -4.93 -1.37 -8.67
C GLU A 193 -4.18 -2.50 -7.96
N GLY A 194 -3.65 -2.22 -6.76
CA GLY A 194 -2.96 -3.24 -6.00
C GLY A 194 -2.56 -2.80 -4.61
N ALA A 195 -2.20 -3.79 -3.81
CA ALA A 195 -1.58 -3.61 -2.52
C ALA A 195 -0.66 -4.80 -2.23
N ALA A 196 0.47 -4.54 -1.59
CA ALA A 196 1.29 -5.58 -1.02
C ALA A 196 1.97 -5.06 0.25
N PHE A 197 1.99 -5.92 1.26
CA PHE A 197 2.68 -5.66 2.52
C PHE A 197 3.54 -6.85 2.92
N LEU A 198 4.67 -6.54 3.55
CA LEU A 198 5.67 -7.50 3.99
C LEU A 198 5.89 -7.36 5.49
N VAL A 199 6.16 -8.48 6.17
CA VAL A 199 6.57 -8.49 7.58
C VAL A 199 8.08 -8.65 7.65
N LEU A 200 8.73 -7.68 8.25
CA LEU A 200 10.17 -7.61 8.47
C LEU A 200 10.46 -7.69 9.97
N VAL A 201 11.40 -8.56 10.35
CA VAL A 201 11.76 -8.75 11.78
C VAL A 201 13.25 -8.70 11.99
N ALA A 202 13.65 -8.30 13.19
CA ALA A 202 15.04 -8.31 13.61
C ALA A 202 15.54 -9.74 13.84
N GLY A 203 16.79 -10.02 13.44
CA GLY A 203 17.46 -11.26 13.73
C GLY A 203 17.32 -12.36 12.67
N GLY A 204 17.83 -13.55 12.97
CA GLY A 204 17.92 -14.69 12.05
C GLY A 204 16.69 -15.60 12.02
N VAL A 205 15.50 -15.08 12.17
CA VAL A 205 14.27 -15.88 12.37
C VAL A 205 13.71 -16.49 11.09
N GLY A 206 14.14 -16.06 9.91
CA GLY A 206 13.64 -16.55 8.63
C GLY A 206 14.73 -17.15 7.75
N LYS A 207 14.28 -17.79 6.67
CA LYS A 207 15.16 -18.32 5.61
C LYS A 207 15.64 -17.25 4.63
N PHE A 208 15.11 -16.02 4.74
CA PHE A 208 15.39 -14.93 3.81
C PHE A 208 15.86 -13.70 4.58
N ARG A 209 16.96 -13.10 4.08
CA ARG A 209 17.46 -11.80 4.48
C ARG A 209 16.99 -10.75 3.50
N ILE A 210 16.73 -9.55 4.02
CA ILE A 210 16.41 -8.40 3.17
C ILE A 210 17.39 -7.27 3.48
N HIS A 211 17.89 -6.64 2.42
CA HIS A 211 18.77 -5.49 2.44
C HIS A 211 18.13 -4.36 1.65
N ALA A 212 18.40 -3.13 2.04
CA ALA A 212 17.93 -1.95 1.33
C ALA A 212 19.11 -1.06 0.95
N ASP A 213 19.12 -0.67 -0.32
CA ASP A 213 19.94 0.38 -0.90
C ASP A 213 19.08 1.65 -1.10
N LEU A 214 19.41 2.50 -2.07
CA LEU A 214 18.56 3.65 -2.41
C LEU A 214 17.27 3.18 -3.11
N PRO A 215 16.11 3.75 -2.74
CA PRO A 215 14.86 3.42 -3.40
C PRO A 215 14.91 3.68 -4.91
N SER A 216 14.39 2.74 -5.71
CA SER A 216 14.29 2.87 -7.15
C SER A 216 13.00 2.23 -7.69
N LEU A 217 12.80 2.28 -9.00
CA LEU A 217 11.72 1.56 -9.70
C LEU A 217 12.23 0.33 -10.47
N ASP A 218 13.50 -0.03 -10.29
CA ASP A 218 14.08 -1.16 -10.99
C ASP A 218 13.38 -2.47 -10.62
N GLY A 219 13.01 -3.25 -11.63
CA GLY A 219 12.29 -4.50 -11.46
C GLY A 219 10.82 -4.36 -11.03
N ALA A 220 10.27 -3.13 -10.93
CA ALA A 220 8.84 -2.94 -10.73
C ALA A 220 8.05 -3.43 -11.94
N GLU A 221 7.02 -4.22 -11.69
CA GLU A 221 6.21 -4.81 -12.76
C GLU A 221 5.38 -3.77 -13.50
N THR A 222 5.38 -3.86 -14.84
CA THR A 222 4.58 -3.02 -15.73
C THR A 222 3.42 -3.78 -16.38
N GLU A 223 3.47 -5.12 -16.40
CA GLU A 223 2.45 -5.96 -17.03
C GLU A 223 1.09 -5.88 -16.33
N LEU A 224 1.06 -5.50 -15.06
CA LEU A 224 -0.16 -5.27 -14.28
C LEU A 224 -0.76 -3.88 -14.49
N GLY A 225 -0.14 -3.05 -15.33
CA GLY A 225 -0.43 -1.64 -15.50
C GLY A 225 0.26 -0.76 -14.46
N GLU A 226 -0.05 0.55 -14.49
CA GLU A 226 0.43 1.49 -13.48
C GLU A 226 -0.24 1.21 -12.14
N LEU A 227 0.56 0.83 -11.15
CA LEU A 227 0.11 0.49 -9.79
C LEU A 227 0.48 1.56 -8.74
N GLY A 228 1.04 2.70 -9.17
CA GLY A 228 1.44 3.77 -8.26
C GLY A 228 2.34 3.27 -7.13
N ALA A 229 2.02 3.63 -5.89
CA ALA A 229 2.79 3.25 -4.71
C ALA A 229 2.80 1.73 -4.44
N ALA A 230 1.93 0.94 -5.06
CA ALA A 230 1.93 -0.51 -4.94
C ALA A 230 2.94 -1.22 -5.86
N ALA A 231 3.51 -0.54 -6.85
CA ALA A 231 4.31 -1.17 -7.91
C ALA A 231 5.47 -2.02 -7.37
N VAL A 232 6.38 -1.43 -6.61
CA VAL A 232 7.54 -2.13 -6.02
C VAL A 232 7.13 -3.17 -4.97
N PRO A 233 6.24 -2.87 -4.00
CA PRO A 233 5.76 -3.87 -3.05
C PRO A 233 5.13 -5.10 -3.70
N VAL A 234 4.30 -4.92 -4.73
CA VAL A 234 3.66 -6.03 -5.45
C VAL A 234 4.70 -6.89 -6.17
N ALA A 235 5.63 -6.27 -6.90
CA ALA A 235 6.69 -6.98 -7.61
C ALA A 235 7.55 -7.81 -6.64
N LEU A 236 8.02 -7.20 -5.55
CA LEU A 236 8.83 -7.87 -4.54
C LEU A 236 8.09 -9.04 -3.87
N ALA A 237 6.85 -8.80 -3.44
CA ALA A 237 6.05 -9.81 -2.75
C ALA A 237 5.68 -10.99 -3.67
N ARG A 238 5.33 -10.74 -4.94
CA ARG A 238 5.08 -11.79 -5.94
C ARG A 238 6.32 -12.65 -6.19
N ALA A 239 7.49 -12.02 -6.37
CA ALA A 239 8.75 -12.72 -6.56
C ALA A 239 9.08 -13.63 -5.36
N TRP A 240 8.92 -13.10 -4.14
CA TRP A 240 9.15 -13.86 -2.90
C TRP A 240 8.17 -15.03 -2.73
N LEU A 241 6.86 -14.78 -2.91
CA LEU A 241 5.81 -15.81 -2.83
C LEU A 241 5.92 -16.85 -3.96
N GLY A 242 6.47 -16.46 -5.11
CA GLY A 242 6.83 -17.33 -6.22
C GLY A 242 8.03 -18.25 -5.94
N GLY A 243 8.74 -18.02 -4.83
CA GLY A 243 9.84 -18.87 -4.37
C GLY A 243 11.18 -18.57 -5.03
N LEU A 244 11.37 -17.38 -5.61
CA LEU A 244 12.66 -16.99 -6.15
C LEU A 244 13.70 -16.91 -5.03
N PRO A 245 14.89 -17.48 -5.20
CA PRO A 245 15.91 -17.55 -4.15
C PRO A 245 16.58 -16.19 -3.91
N ASP A 246 16.74 -15.41 -4.97
CA ASP A 246 17.37 -14.09 -4.98
C ASP A 246 16.48 -13.10 -5.73
N ILE A 247 16.17 -12.00 -5.09
CA ILE A 247 15.26 -10.98 -5.63
C ILE A 247 15.94 -9.62 -5.52
N ALA A 248 15.90 -8.84 -6.59
CA ALA A 248 16.34 -7.45 -6.62
C ALA A 248 15.24 -6.59 -7.23
N VAL A 249 14.57 -5.78 -6.43
CA VAL A 249 13.45 -4.92 -6.86
C VAL A 249 13.47 -3.63 -6.04
N GLY A 250 13.39 -2.49 -6.69
CA GLY A 250 13.13 -1.20 -6.04
C GLY A 250 14.21 -0.72 -5.07
N GLY A 251 15.45 -1.15 -5.26
CA GLY A 251 16.55 -0.90 -4.32
C GLY A 251 16.56 -1.87 -3.13
N LEU A 252 15.78 -2.93 -3.18
CA LEU A 252 15.74 -3.98 -2.18
C LEU A 252 16.33 -5.28 -2.74
N ARG A 253 17.09 -5.97 -1.92
CA ARG A 253 17.61 -7.31 -2.23
C ARG A 253 17.15 -8.29 -1.18
N VAL A 254 16.58 -9.40 -1.61
CA VAL A 254 16.19 -10.52 -0.76
C VAL A 254 17.01 -11.73 -1.18
N GLU A 255 17.68 -12.34 -0.23
CA GLU A 255 18.49 -13.53 -0.44
C GLU A 255 18.11 -14.64 0.52
N ARG A 256 18.23 -15.88 0.06
CA ARG A 256 18.03 -17.06 0.91
C ARG A 256 19.28 -17.33 1.71
N VAL A 257 19.13 -17.56 3.02
CA VAL A 257 20.23 -17.84 3.97
C VAL A 257 20.29 -19.32 4.29
#